data_b76bb6ce950a4d339dc3b267764954f9
#
_entry.id   b76bb6ce950a4d339dc3b267764954f9
#
_cell.length_a   1.000
_cell.length_b   1.000
_cell.length_c   1.000
_cell.angle_alpha   90.00
_cell.angle_beta   90.00
_cell.angle_gamma   90.00
#
_symmetry.space_group_name_H-M   'P 1'
#
loop_
_entity.id
_entity.type
_entity.pdbx_description
1 polymer ?
#
loop_
_entity_poly.entity_id
_entity_poly.type
_entity_poly.pdbx_seq_one_letter_code
_entity_poly.pdbx_strand_id
1 'polypeptide(L)'
;MRKSRLQSEAHSRGFSLFGVAPATPADSFAHFAAWLDAGYAGEMDYLHRHRNQRRHPNDVLEGVRSVVMLGMEYQPGNRANPDRQGGGDRGLDPVAHAPGSPSGQVASYAAGPDYHRYIWDRLNDLAGWLEAASPGCRTRAVADTAPLLERDFARRAGLGWVGKNTMLIHPRRGSFFFLGALLTDLELPPDEPFAGSHCGTCTACLDACPTQAFPKPFVLDASKCISYLTIELRGPIPVELREGVGNWVYGCDVCQDVCPWNKFAGGRMGHRGEPAGGPHSTAFPHDPELELLDPVELLGLDADAFRERFKKTSLFRNRRAGLLRNAAVVLGNVGDARALPALEKALTDPEDVVREAAAWAIGRVRQRTSS
;
A
#
# COMPACT_ATOMS: atom_id res chain seq x y z
N MET A 1 2.96 -10.63 -32.17
CA MET A 1 1.87 -10.31 -31.16
C MET A 1 1.37 -8.89 -31.37
N ARG A 2 0.04 -8.65 -31.35
CA ARG A 2 -0.52 -7.28 -31.36
C ARG A 2 -0.69 -6.79 -29.91
N LYS A 3 -0.13 -5.62 -29.58
CA LYS A 3 -0.23 -4.99 -28.26
C LYS A 3 -1.68 -4.86 -27.79
N SER A 4 -2.63 -4.48 -28.67
CA SER A 4 -4.04 -4.34 -28.35
C SER A 4 -4.69 -5.64 -27.86
N ARG A 5 -4.28 -6.79 -28.40
CA ARG A 5 -4.78 -8.09 -27.97
C ARG A 5 -4.27 -8.43 -26.57
N LEU A 6 -2.98 -8.18 -26.28
CA LEU A 6 -2.41 -8.36 -24.94
C LEU A 6 -3.11 -7.45 -23.93
N GLN A 7 -3.41 -6.20 -24.29
CA GLN A 7 -4.17 -5.28 -23.45
C GLN A 7 -5.57 -5.80 -23.15
N SER A 8 -6.30 -6.30 -24.14
CA SER A 8 -7.64 -6.89 -23.94
C SER A 8 -7.60 -8.09 -22.99
N GLU A 9 -6.57 -8.93 -23.11
CA GLU A 9 -6.36 -10.08 -22.21
C GLU A 9 -5.99 -9.66 -20.79
N ALA A 10 -5.23 -8.58 -20.63
CA ALA A 10 -4.95 -8.00 -19.32
C ALA A 10 -6.24 -7.45 -18.67
N HIS A 11 -7.07 -6.74 -19.44
CA HIS A 11 -8.35 -6.22 -18.94
C HIS A 11 -9.32 -7.34 -18.54
N SER A 12 -9.40 -8.44 -19.28
CA SER A 12 -10.24 -9.59 -18.93
C SER A 12 -9.83 -10.26 -17.62
N ARG A 13 -8.57 -10.07 -17.19
CA ARG A 13 -8.01 -10.54 -15.91
C ARG A 13 -8.11 -9.52 -14.77
N GLY A 14 -8.81 -8.40 -15.01
CA GLY A 14 -9.07 -7.38 -14.00
C GLY A 14 -8.03 -6.27 -13.88
N PHE A 15 -7.02 -6.22 -14.75
CA PHE A 15 -6.11 -5.10 -14.80
C PHE A 15 -6.76 -3.91 -15.51
N SER A 16 -7.00 -2.82 -14.81
CA SER A 16 -7.64 -1.61 -15.36
C SER A 16 -6.65 -0.68 -16.06
N LEU A 17 -5.36 -0.79 -15.74
CA LEU A 17 -4.28 -0.02 -16.35
C LEU A 17 -3.34 -0.96 -17.11
N PHE A 18 -2.87 -0.50 -18.26
CA PHE A 18 -1.96 -1.23 -19.14
C PHE A 18 -1.05 -0.25 -19.87
N GLY A 19 0.24 -0.55 -19.92
CA GLY A 19 1.20 0.17 -20.74
C GLY A 19 2.48 -0.62 -20.91
N VAL A 20 3.27 -0.27 -21.91
CA VAL A 20 4.52 -0.95 -22.26
C VAL A 20 5.67 0.03 -22.17
N ALA A 21 6.68 -0.30 -21.38
CA ALA A 21 7.95 0.40 -21.34
C ALA A 21 9.06 -0.43 -22.03
N PRO A 22 10.05 0.23 -22.66
CA PRO A 22 11.23 -0.46 -23.13
C PRO A 22 12.05 -1.01 -21.97
N ALA A 23 12.67 -2.17 -22.14
CA ALA A 23 13.49 -2.81 -21.11
C ALA A 23 14.90 -2.23 -21.06
N THR A 24 15.02 -0.92 -20.85
CA THR A 24 16.28 -0.21 -20.67
C THR A 24 16.52 0.04 -19.16
N PRO A 25 17.73 0.46 -18.73
CA PRO A 25 18.00 0.80 -17.34
C PRO A 25 16.94 1.74 -16.75
N ALA A 26 16.61 1.55 -15.47
CA ALA A 26 15.65 2.40 -14.77
C ALA A 26 16.16 3.84 -14.63
N ASP A 27 15.37 4.83 -15.07
CA ASP A 27 15.71 6.25 -15.01
C ASP A 27 15.94 6.73 -13.56
N SER A 28 15.17 6.18 -12.62
CA SER A 28 15.21 6.56 -11.20
C SER A 28 16.26 5.80 -10.38
N PHE A 29 17.09 4.95 -10.99
CA PHE A 29 18.05 4.13 -10.23
C PHE A 29 19.02 4.96 -9.40
N ALA A 30 19.54 6.07 -9.93
CA ALA A 30 20.44 6.96 -9.18
C ALA A 30 19.74 7.56 -7.94
N HIS A 31 18.47 7.94 -8.06
CA HIS A 31 17.68 8.44 -6.93
C HIS A 31 17.44 7.35 -5.88
N PHE A 32 17.12 6.12 -6.32
CA PHE A 32 16.97 4.98 -5.42
C PHE A 32 18.27 4.66 -4.68
N ALA A 33 19.41 4.69 -5.36
CA ALA A 33 20.71 4.46 -4.76
C ALA A 33 21.05 5.53 -3.71
N ALA A 34 20.87 6.81 -4.03
CA ALA A 34 21.08 7.92 -3.10
C ALA A 34 20.11 7.85 -1.89
N TRP A 35 18.89 7.40 -2.09
CA TRP A 35 17.90 7.20 -1.03
C TRP A 35 18.33 6.09 -0.04
N LEU A 36 18.89 4.98 -0.55
CA LEU A 36 19.49 3.93 0.28
C LEU A 36 20.71 4.45 1.06
N ASP A 37 21.60 5.20 0.38
CA ASP A 37 22.82 5.75 0.99
C ASP A 37 22.51 6.80 2.07
N ALA A 38 21.33 7.46 1.99
CA ALA A 38 20.83 8.37 3.02
C ALA A 38 20.21 7.66 4.23
N GLY A 39 20.13 6.32 4.25
CA GLY A 39 19.57 5.53 5.35
C GLY A 39 18.04 5.54 5.42
N TYR A 40 17.35 6.03 4.40
CA TYR A 40 15.89 6.17 4.42
C TYR A 40 15.13 4.84 4.28
N ALA A 41 15.83 3.73 4.06
CA ALA A 41 15.22 2.40 3.98
C ALA A 41 14.86 1.79 5.34
N GLY A 42 15.34 2.35 6.46
CA GLY A 42 15.20 1.72 7.76
C GLY A 42 15.80 0.30 7.77
N GLU A 43 15.09 -0.66 8.36
CA GLU A 43 15.53 -2.07 8.48
C GLU A 43 15.24 -2.94 7.24
N MET A 44 14.89 -2.33 6.10
CA MET A 44 14.58 -3.07 4.87
C MET A 44 15.86 -3.53 4.13
N ASP A 45 16.69 -4.37 4.77
CA ASP A 45 17.98 -4.85 4.25
C ASP A 45 17.87 -5.51 2.87
N TYR A 46 16.72 -6.08 2.53
CA TYR A 46 16.49 -6.68 1.22
C TYR A 46 16.62 -5.67 0.07
N LEU A 47 16.39 -4.38 0.33
CA LEU A 47 16.59 -3.31 -0.65
C LEU A 47 18.09 -3.10 -0.92
N HIS A 48 18.93 -3.16 0.12
CA HIS A 48 20.38 -3.06 -0.01
C HIS A 48 20.96 -4.28 -0.72
N ARG A 49 20.54 -5.51 -0.33
CA ARG A 49 21.00 -6.77 -0.94
C ARG A 49 20.73 -6.85 -2.43
N HIS A 50 19.61 -6.30 -2.88
CA HIS A 50 19.18 -6.32 -4.28
C HIS A 50 19.30 -4.96 -4.97
N ARG A 51 20.20 -4.07 -4.47
CA ARG A 51 20.36 -2.71 -5.00
C ARG A 51 20.66 -2.72 -6.50
N ASN A 52 21.70 -3.42 -6.91
CA ASN A 52 22.20 -3.38 -8.29
C ASN A 52 21.24 -4.05 -9.29
N GLN A 53 20.55 -5.10 -8.87
CA GLN A 53 19.57 -5.80 -9.70
C GLN A 53 18.37 -4.91 -10.08
N ARG A 54 18.10 -3.85 -9.30
CA ARG A 54 17.04 -2.88 -9.63
C ARG A 54 17.44 -1.90 -10.73
N ARG A 55 18.69 -1.94 -11.17
CA ARG A 55 19.19 -1.05 -12.22
C ARG A 55 18.60 -1.39 -13.58
N HIS A 56 18.51 -2.69 -13.90
CA HIS A 56 18.09 -3.12 -15.22
C HIS A 56 17.16 -4.34 -15.14
N PRO A 57 16.04 -4.36 -15.88
CA PRO A 57 15.10 -5.49 -15.85
C PRO A 57 15.72 -6.80 -16.39
N ASN A 58 16.84 -6.75 -17.08
CA ASN A 58 17.59 -7.94 -17.51
C ASN A 58 18.08 -8.80 -16.34
N ASP A 59 18.26 -8.21 -15.15
CA ASP A 59 18.62 -8.96 -13.94
C ASP A 59 17.41 -9.75 -13.37
N VAL A 60 16.20 -9.48 -13.88
CA VAL A 60 14.96 -10.22 -13.54
C VAL A 60 14.61 -11.24 -14.62
N LEU A 61 14.79 -10.88 -15.88
CA LEU A 61 14.61 -11.77 -17.04
C LEU A 61 15.71 -11.48 -18.08
N GLU A 62 16.65 -12.41 -18.23
CA GLU A 62 17.71 -12.28 -19.23
C GLU A 62 17.15 -12.21 -20.66
N GLY A 63 17.62 -11.23 -21.44
CA GLY A 63 17.17 -10.98 -22.80
C GLY A 63 15.81 -10.29 -22.88
N VAL A 64 15.31 -9.72 -21.78
CA VAL A 64 14.07 -8.94 -21.78
C VAL A 64 14.13 -7.75 -22.75
N ARG A 65 13.05 -7.54 -23.51
CA ARG A 65 12.92 -6.43 -24.48
C ARG A 65 11.80 -5.47 -24.14
N SER A 66 10.76 -5.97 -23.45
CA SER A 66 9.60 -5.16 -23.05
C SER A 66 9.21 -5.43 -21.61
N VAL A 67 8.82 -4.36 -20.92
CA VAL A 67 8.22 -4.39 -19.58
C VAL A 67 6.77 -3.93 -19.72
N VAL A 68 5.83 -4.88 -19.63
CA VAL A 68 4.40 -4.58 -19.64
C VAL A 68 3.99 -4.23 -18.23
N MET A 69 3.64 -2.97 -17.99
CA MET A 69 3.18 -2.50 -16.70
C MET A 69 1.65 -2.55 -16.62
N LEU A 70 1.17 -3.04 -15.50
CA LEU A 70 -0.24 -3.31 -15.25
C LEU A 70 -0.65 -2.69 -13.92
N GLY A 71 -1.89 -2.18 -13.86
CA GLY A 71 -2.46 -1.68 -12.63
C GLY A 71 -3.80 -2.33 -12.34
N MET A 72 -4.04 -2.70 -11.08
CA MET A 72 -5.31 -3.24 -10.58
C MET A 72 -5.81 -2.36 -9.46
N GLU A 73 -6.98 -1.74 -9.66
CA GLU A 73 -7.59 -0.88 -8.66
C GLU A 73 -8.08 -1.69 -7.46
N TYR A 74 -7.94 -1.11 -6.27
CA TYR A 74 -8.58 -1.56 -5.06
C TYR A 74 -9.48 -0.47 -4.48
N GLN A 75 -10.46 -0.87 -3.68
CA GLN A 75 -11.42 0.06 -3.11
C GLN A 75 -10.75 0.91 -2.02
N PRO A 76 -10.81 2.25 -2.11
CA PRO A 76 -10.43 3.11 -0.98
C PRO A 76 -11.38 2.86 0.18
N GLY A 77 -10.84 2.74 1.40
CA GLY A 77 -11.64 2.52 2.60
C GLY A 77 -12.71 3.59 2.80
N ASN A 78 -13.86 3.18 3.31
CA ASN A 78 -14.97 4.08 3.62
C ASN A 78 -14.73 4.81 4.95
N ARG A 79 -13.64 5.59 5.03
CA ARG A 79 -13.28 6.30 6.26
C ARG A 79 -14.12 7.56 6.39
N ALA A 80 -14.65 7.80 7.59
CA ALA A 80 -15.26 9.08 7.93
C ALA A 80 -14.19 10.18 7.81
N ASN A 81 -14.19 10.89 6.68
CA ASN A 81 -13.44 12.13 6.55
C ASN A 81 -14.27 13.22 7.25
N PRO A 82 -13.76 13.88 8.29
CA PRO A 82 -14.48 14.96 8.95
C PRO A 82 -14.89 16.10 7.99
N ASP A 83 -14.16 16.28 6.86
CA ASP A 83 -14.52 17.25 5.82
C ASP A 83 -15.60 16.74 4.83
N ARG A 84 -16.09 15.50 4.97
CA ARG A 84 -17.18 14.95 4.14
C ARG A 84 -18.57 15.22 4.67
N GLN A 85 -18.76 16.08 5.67
CA GLN A 85 -20.08 16.54 6.12
C GLN A 85 -20.68 17.51 5.10
N GLY A 86 -21.18 16.98 4.00
CA GLY A 86 -21.88 17.77 2.99
C GLY A 86 -22.32 16.90 1.81
N GLY A 87 -23.40 16.17 1.95
CA GLY A 87 -24.15 15.64 0.80
C GLY A 87 -24.54 14.17 0.85
N GLY A 88 -25.76 13.88 1.29
CA GLY A 88 -26.61 12.79 0.80
C GLY A 88 -26.33 11.41 1.33
N ASP A 89 -27.09 11.08 2.31
CA ASP A 89 -27.51 9.77 2.80
C ASP A 89 -27.52 8.69 1.70
N ARG A 90 -26.61 7.72 1.80
CA ARG A 90 -26.84 6.34 1.38
C ARG A 90 -26.29 5.47 2.48
N GLY A 91 -27.22 4.95 3.31
CA GLY A 91 -26.94 4.04 4.40
C GLY A 91 -26.14 2.83 3.94
N LEU A 92 -24.90 2.83 4.33
CA LEU A 92 -24.15 1.62 4.60
C LEU A 92 -23.90 1.71 6.09
N ASP A 93 -24.55 0.84 6.84
CA ASP A 93 -24.28 0.67 8.26
C ASP A 93 -22.77 0.48 8.43
N PRO A 94 -22.08 1.31 9.24
CA PRO A 94 -20.74 0.99 9.66
C PRO A 94 -20.85 -0.35 10.38
N VAL A 95 -19.97 -1.29 10.04
CA VAL A 95 -19.82 -2.54 10.82
C VAL A 95 -19.86 -2.14 12.28
N ALA A 96 -20.85 -2.63 13.02
CA ALA A 96 -21.20 -2.15 14.34
C ALA A 96 -20.12 -2.52 15.36
N HIS A 97 -19.04 -1.73 15.39
CA HIS A 97 -18.23 -1.65 16.58
C HIS A 97 -19.10 -0.96 17.66
N ALA A 98 -19.12 -1.54 18.85
CA ALA A 98 -19.87 -0.95 19.96
C ALA A 98 -19.56 0.56 20.05
N PRO A 99 -20.59 1.44 20.14
CA PRO A 99 -20.36 2.87 20.17
C PRO A 99 -19.33 3.21 21.27
N GLY A 100 -18.19 3.80 20.87
CA GLY A 100 -17.12 4.20 21.78
C GLY A 100 -15.99 3.18 22.01
N SER A 101 -15.93 2.05 21.29
CA SER A 101 -14.71 1.21 21.29
C SER A 101 -13.63 1.82 20.39
N PRO A 102 -12.35 1.87 20.84
CA PRO A 102 -11.27 2.31 19.99
C PRO A 102 -11.15 1.37 18.79
N SER A 103 -11.08 1.93 17.58
CA SER A 103 -10.91 1.14 16.34
C SER A 103 -9.52 1.35 15.75
N GLY A 104 -8.89 0.25 15.38
CA GLY A 104 -7.61 0.25 14.67
C GLY A 104 -7.82 0.25 13.16
N GLN A 105 -7.33 1.28 12.46
CA GLN A 105 -7.45 1.40 11.02
C GLN A 105 -6.43 0.50 10.30
N VAL A 106 -6.86 -0.08 9.19
CA VAL A 106 -6.02 -0.81 8.24
C VAL A 106 -5.97 -0.05 6.92
N ALA A 107 -4.82 0.03 6.29
CA ALA A 107 -4.70 0.65 4.97
C ALA A 107 -5.56 -0.08 3.94
N SER A 108 -6.22 0.67 3.06
CA SER A 108 -7.22 0.18 2.11
C SER A 108 -6.73 -0.99 1.26
N TYR A 109 -5.45 -0.98 0.86
CA TYR A 109 -4.87 -2.04 0.06
C TYR A 109 -4.84 -3.41 0.77
N ALA A 110 -4.88 -3.41 2.11
CA ALA A 110 -4.81 -4.60 2.94
C ALA A 110 -6.18 -5.10 3.42
N ALA A 111 -7.26 -4.38 3.09
CA ALA A 111 -8.63 -4.79 3.38
C ALA A 111 -9.13 -5.83 2.34
N GLY A 112 -8.47 -7.00 2.31
CA GLY A 112 -8.77 -8.07 1.38
C GLY A 112 -7.77 -9.22 1.47
N PRO A 113 -7.76 -10.13 0.48
CA PRO A 113 -6.78 -11.21 0.42
C PRO A 113 -5.36 -10.67 0.24
N ASP A 114 -4.35 -11.51 0.40
CA ASP A 114 -2.97 -11.13 0.11
C ASP A 114 -2.83 -10.75 -1.37
N TYR A 115 -2.65 -9.46 -1.64
CA TYR A 115 -2.60 -8.90 -2.99
C TYR A 115 -1.43 -9.44 -3.80
N HIS A 116 -0.32 -9.83 -3.16
CA HIS A 116 0.85 -10.36 -3.87
C HIS A 116 0.45 -11.63 -4.63
N ARG A 117 -0.18 -12.58 -3.93
CA ARG A 117 -0.61 -13.82 -4.55
C ARG A 117 -1.73 -13.57 -5.55
N TYR A 118 -2.69 -12.72 -5.20
CA TYR A 118 -3.84 -12.43 -6.06
C TYR A 118 -3.43 -11.84 -7.42
N ILE A 119 -2.48 -10.89 -7.41
CA ILE A 119 -1.96 -10.27 -8.64
C ILE A 119 -1.01 -11.23 -9.36
N TRP A 120 -0.14 -11.90 -8.62
CA TRP A 120 0.82 -12.83 -9.19
C TRP A 120 0.16 -13.99 -9.94
N ASP A 121 -0.91 -14.58 -9.40
CA ASP A 121 -1.68 -15.63 -10.07
C ASP A 121 -2.24 -15.14 -11.42
N ARG A 122 -2.78 -13.91 -11.48
CA ARG A 122 -3.30 -13.29 -12.71
C ARG A 122 -2.23 -12.92 -13.71
N LEU A 123 -1.09 -12.46 -13.24
CA LEU A 123 0.06 -12.18 -14.08
C LEU A 123 0.62 -13.46 -14.71
N ASN A 124 0.69 -14.54 -13.95
CA ASN A 124 1.13 -15.84 -14.47
C ASN A 124 0.12 -16.42 -15.48
N ASP A 125 -1.19 -16.25 -15.25
CA ASP A 125 -2.19 -16.64 -16.24
C ASP A 125 -2.06 -15.82 -17.54
N LEU A 126 -1.80 -14.51 -17.43
CA LEU A 126 -1.51 -13.66 -18.60
C LEU A 126 -0.19 -14.08 -19.28
N ALA A 127 0.82 -14.44 -18.50
CA ALA A 127 2.11 -14.94 -19.00
C ALA A 127 1.93 -16.23 -19.83
N GLY A 128 1.22 -17.21 -19.26
CA GLY A 128 0.93 -18.47 -19.97
C GLY A 128 0.13 -18.26 -21.25
N TRP A 129 -0.84 -17.34 -21.22
CA TRP A 129 -1.56 -16.96 -22.44
C TRP A 129 -0.63 -16.33 -23.50
N LEU A 130 0.29 -15.43 -23.07
CA LEU A 130 1.24 -14.78 -24.00
C LEU A 130 2.19 -15.78 -24.63
N GLU A 131 2.71 -16.72 -23.84
CA GLU A 131 3.60 -17.78 -24.31
C GLU A 131 2.90 -18.73 -25.30
N ALA A 132 1.64 -19.08 -25.03
CA ALA A 132 0.83 -19.87 -25.97
C ALA A 132 0.52 -19.11 -27.26
N ALA A 133 0.28 -17.80 -27.17
CA ALA A 133 -0.01 -16.95 -28.34
C ALA A 133 1.25 -16.54 -29.14
N SER A 134 2.43 -16.73 -28.57
CA SER A 134 3.75 -16.40 -29.17
C SER A 134 4.77 -17.49 -28.80
N PRO A 135 4.69 -18.68 -29.41
CA PRO A 135 5.54 -19.81 -29.06
C PRO A 135 7.04 -19.45 -29.12
N GLY A 136 7.77 -19.85 -28.08
CA GLY A 136 9.20 -19.56 -27.92
C GLY A 136 9.51 -18.25 -27.20
N CYS A 137 8.54 -17.40 -26.92
CA CYS A 137 8.79 -16.25 -26.05
C CYS A 137 8.93 -16.68 -24.59
N ARG A 138 9.70 -15.89 -23.85
CA ARG A 138 9.86 -16.05 -22.40
C ARG A 138 9.21 -14.90 -21.69
N THR A 139 8.62 -15.20 -20.54
CA THR A 139 7.98 -14.20 -19.69
C THR A 139 8.41 -14.35 -18.24
N ARG A 140 8.22 -13.26 -17.48
CA ARG A 140 8.39 -13.24 -16.02
C ARG A 140 7.37 -12.30 -15.39
N ALA A 141 6.47 -12.87 -14.59
CA ALA A 141 5.53 -12.11 -13.77
C ALA A 141 6.24 -11.50 -12.54
N VAL A 142 5.94 -10.26 -12.25
CA VAL A 142 6.50 -9.47 -11.13
C VAL A 142 5.38 -8.72 -10.43
N ALA A 143 5.30 -8.87 -9.11
CA ALA A 143 4.43 -8.09 -8.24
C ALA A 143 5.16 -7.85 -6.92
N ASP A 144 5.63 -6.63 -6.68
CA ASP A 144 6.30 -6.12 -5.46
C ASP A 144 7.59 -6.88 -5.03
N THR A 145 7.65 -8.19 -5.17
CA THR A 145 8.73 -9.02 -4.60
C THR A 145 10.01 -9.11 -5.43
N ALA A 146 9.99 -8.74 -6.71
CA ALA A 146 11.16 -8.77 -7.57
C ALA A 146 11.95 -7.45 -7.52
N PRO A 147 13.26 -7.48 -7.84
CA PRO A 147 14.10 -6.28 -7.84
C PRO A 147 13.84 -5.41 -9.09
N LEU A 148 12.64 -4.88 -9.23
CA LEU A 148 12.22 -3.96 -10.28
C LEU A 148 11.78 -2.62 -9.65
N LEU A 149 12.14 -1.49 -10.26
CA LEU A 149 11.62 -0.18 -9.87
C LEU A 149 10.26 0.05 -10.56
N GLU A 150 9.22 -0.59 -10.07
CA GLU A 150 7.90 -0.69 -10.73
C GLU A 150 7.30 0.68 -11.05
N ARG A 151 7.39 1.67 -10.13
CA ARG A 151 6.85 3.03 -10.36
C ARG A 151 7.58 3.76 -11.49
N ASP A 152 8.88 3.51 -11.65
CA ASP A 152 9.67 4.07 -12.75
C ASP A 152 9.18 3.52 -14.09
N PHE A 153 9.10 2.19 -14.20
CA PHE A 153 8.60 1.54 -15.42
C PHE A 153 7.14 1.87 -15.70
N ALA A 154 6.30 2.02 -14.67
CA ALA A 154 4.91 2.42 -14.83
C ALA A 154 4.77 3.86 -15.38
N ARG A 155 5.60 4.82 -14.90
CA ARG A 155 5.70 6.15 -15.49
C ARG A 155 6.15 6.09 -16.95
N ARG A 156 7.15 5.29 -17.25
CA ARG A 156 7.70 5.08 -18.61
C ARG A 156 6.72 4.37 -19.54
N ALA A 157 5.82 3.56 -19.00
CA ALA A 157 4.71 2.94 -19.71
C ALA A 157 3.47 3.85 -19.83
N GLY A 158 3.56 5.12 -19.46
CA GLY A 158 2.48 6.10 -19.59
C GLY A 158 1.36 5.99 -18.56
N LEU A 159 1.52 5.20 -17.49
CA LEU A 159 0.45 4.97 -16.51
C LEU A 159 0.20 6.19 -15.58
N GLY A 160 1.11 7.13 -15.51
CA GLY A 160 0.97 8.29 -14.65
C GLY A 160 2.31 8.87 -14.22
N TRP A 161 2.31 9.71 -13.22
CA TRP A 161 3.51 10.34 -12.67
C TRP A 161 3.75 9.94 -11.21
N VAL A 162 5.00 10.05 -10.77
CA VAL A 162 5.34 9.91 -9.35
C VAL A 162 4.98 11.21 -8.64
N GLY A 163 4.09 11.14 -7.65
CA GLY A 163 3.66 12.28 -6.86
C GLY A 163 4.66 12.70 -5.79
N LYS A 164 4.44 13.88 -5.16
CA LYS A 164 5.27 14.36 -4.04
C LYS A 164 5.28 13.38 -2.86
N ASN A 165 4.21 12.57 -2.70
CA ASN A 165 4.10 11.48 -1.74
C ASN A 165 4.74 10.15 -2.19
N THR A 166 5.51 10.18 -3.27
CA THR A 166 6.18 9.04 -3.89
C THR A 166 5.27 7.95 -4.48
N MET A 167 3.94 8.10 -4.44
CA MET A 167 3.00 7.19 -5.08
C MET A 167 2.93 7.45 -6.59
N LEU A 168 2.66 6.41 -7.39
CA LEU A 168 2.26 6.61 -8.77
C LEU A 168 0.82 7.10 -8.82
N ILE A 169 0.56 8.19 -9.54
CA ILE A 169 -0.75 8.82 -9.66
C ILE A 169 -1.18 8.78 -11.11
N HIS A 170 -2.28 8.09 -11.39
CA HIS A 170 -2.91 8.09 -12.72
C HIS A 170 -3.91 9.26 -12.82
N PRO A 171 -3.94 10.01 -13.94
CA PRO A 171 -4.74 11.26 -14.04
C PRO A 171 -6.25 11.07 -13.85
N ARG A 172 -6.78 9.88 -14.13
CA ARG A 172 -8.21 9.57 -14.02
C ARG A 172 -8.57 8.55 -12.93
N ARG A 173 -7.56 7.83 -12.36
CA ARG A 173 -7.77 6.73 -11.41
C ARG A 173 -7.18 7.02 -10.04
N GLY A 174 -6.45 8.15 -9.87
CA GLY A 174 -5.75 8.45 -8.63
C GLY A 174 -4.60 7.50 -8.36
N SER A 175 -4.41 7.07 -7.13
CA SER A 175 -3.30 6.22 -6.71
C SER A 175 -3.71 4.94 -5.96
N PHE A 176 -5.02 4.65 -5.83
CA PHE A 176 -5.52 3.44 -5.18
C PHE A 176 -5.54 2.25 -6.14
N PHE A 177 -4.35 1.81 -6.56
CA PHE A 177 -4.16 0.62 -7.39
C PHE A 177 -2.82 -0.05 -7.08
N PHE A 178 -2.80 -1.36 -7.23
CA PHE A 178 -1.57 -2.14 -7.20
C PHE A 178 -0.87 -2.06 -8.55
N LEU A 179 0.45 -2.17 -8.53
CA LEU A 179 1.26 -2.37 -9.72
C LEU A 179 1.66 -3.84 -9.86
N GLY A 180 1.76 -4.27 -11.10
CA GLY A 180 2.38 -5.52 -11.48
C GLY A 180 3.08 -5.35 -12.81
N ALA A 181 4.02 -6.22 -13.11
CA ALA A 181 4.73 -6.20 -14.39
C ALA A 181 4.80 -7.60 -15.00
N LEU A 182 4.71 -7.67 -16.32
CA LEU A 182 5.04 -8.84 -17.10
C LEU A 182 6.23 -8.48 -18.00
N LEU A 183 7.39 -9.03 -17.67
CA LEU A 183 8.59 -8.91 -18.48
C LEU A 183 8.53 -9.93 -19.61
N THR A 184 9.00 -9.56 -20.83
CA THR A 184 9.06 -10.49 -21.96
C THR A 184 10.21 -10.15 -22.89
N ASP A 185 10.76 -11.18 -23.57
CA ASP A 185 11.74 -11.02 -24.64
C ASP A 185 11.09 -10.65 -25.98
N LEU A 186 9.76 -10.55 -26.03
CA LEU A 186 9.07 -9.97 -27.18
C LEU A 186 9.30 -8.48 -27.26
N GLU A 187 9.56 -7.98 -28.46
CA GLU A 187 9.56 -6.55 -28.74
C GLU A 187 8.13 -6.07 -28.97
N LEU A 188 7.60 -5.33 -28.01
CA LEU A 188 6.29 -4.70 -28.07
C LEU A 188 6.46 -3.20 -28.29
N PRO A 189 5.61 -2.55 -29.12
CA PRO A 189 5.65 -1.10 -29.28
C PRO A 189 5.47 -0.41 -27.92
N PRO A 190 6.45 0.41 -27.46
CA PRO A 190 6.33 1.09 -26.18
C PRO A 190 5.26 2.17 -26.25
N ASP A 191 4.73 2.51 -25.06
CA ASP A 191 3.90 3.71 -24.88
C ASP A 191 4.78 4.92 -24.60
N GLU A 192 4.24 6.11 -24.87
CA GLU A 192 4.90 7.36 -24.52
C GLU A 192 4.98 7.50 -23.00
N PRO A 193 6.18 7.79 -22.45
CA PRO A 193 6.33 8.06 -21.03
C PRO A 193 5.42 9.19 -20.55
N PHE A 194 4.85 9.03 -19.37
CA PHE A 194 4.08 10.12 -18.78
C PHE A 194 4.98 11.33 -18.50
N ALA A 195 4.69 12.44 -19.16
CA ALA A 195 5.49 13.65 -19.08
C ALA A 195 5.09 14.53 -17.88
N GLY A 196 6.08 15.02 -17.14
CA GLY A 196 5.88 15.99 -16.07
C GLY A 196 5.26 15.44 -14.79
N SER A 197 4.99 16.34 -13.86
CA SER A 197 4.28 16.08 -12.60
C SER A 197 3.11 17.06 -12.49
N HIS A 198 1.93 16.56 -12.16
CA HIS A 198 0.74 17.40 -11.99
C HIS A 198 0.46 17.76 -10.52
N CYS A 199 1.43 17.57 -9.62
CA CYS A 199 1.31 18.02 -8.23
C CYS A 199 1.37 19.55 -8.09
N GLY A 200 1.99 20.27 -9.05
CA GLY A 200 2.09 21.73 -9.04
C GLY A 200 2.59 22.29 -7.70
N THR A 201 1.92 23.29 -7.16
CA THR A 201 2.20 23.89 -5.86
C THR A 201 1.60 23.13 -4.66
N CYS A 202 0.75 22.13 -4.88
CA CYS A 202 0.07 21.38 -3.82
C CYS A 202 1.06 20.69 -2.88
N THR A 203 0.85 20.83 -1.57
CA THR A 203 1.66 20.20 -0.49
C THR A 203 0.81 19.33 0.45
N ALA A 204 -0.48 19.12 0.17
CA ALA A 204 -1.43 18.48 1.06
C ALA A 204 -0.93 17.15 1.67
N CYS A 205 -0.29 16.29 0.87
CA CYS A 205 0.25 15.01 1.35
C CYS A 205 1.48 15.17 2.27
N LEU A 206 2.26 16.24 2.08
CA LEU A 206 3.43 16.53 2.92
C LEU A 206 2.98 17.09 4.27
N ASP A 207 2.04 18.03 4.22
CA ASP A 207 1.50 18.73 5.41
C ASP A 207 0.67 17.79 6.29
N ALA A 208 -0.08 16.87 5.69
CA ALA A 208 -0.93 15.93 6.41
C ALA A 208 -0.20 14.73 7.03
N CYS A 209 1.09 14.51 6.71
CA CYS A 209 1.83 13.36 7.23
C CYS A 209 2.09 13.50 8.74
N PRO A 210 1.46 12.67 9.61
CA PRO A 210 1.53 12.88 11.06
C PRO A 210 2.94 12.69 11.64
N THR A 211 3.77 11.90 10.98
CA THR A 211 5.14 11.58 11.39
C THR A 211 6.20 12.35 10.60
N GLN A 212 5.77 13.28 9.74
CA GLN A 212 6.67 14.08 8.89
C GLN A 212 7.68 13.21 8.11
N ALA A 213 7.18 12.13 7.54
CA ALA A 213 8.01 11.16 6.82
C ALA A 213 8.55 11.67 5.46
N PHE A 214 8.20 12.88 5.05
CA PHE A 214 8.68 13.49 3.81
C PHE A 214 9.67 14.62 4.08
N PRO A 215 11.00 14.37 4.09
CA PRO A 215 11.99 15.40 4.31
C PRO A 215 11.99 16.48 3.22
N LYS A 216 11.52 16.12 2.03
CA LYS A 216 11.25 17.02 0.91
C LYS A 216 10.30 16.37 -0.09
N PRO A 217 9.68 17.11 -1.02
CA PRO A 217 8.85 16.53 -2.08
C PRO A 217 9.59 15.42 -2.83
N PHE A 218 8.87 14.33 -3.16
CA PHE A 218 9.36 13.16 -3.89
C PHE A 218 10.39 12.30 -3.12
N VAL A 219 10.61 12.55 -1.84
CA VAL A 219 11.50 11.75 -0.98
C VAL A 219 10.76 11.34 0.28
N LEU A 220 10.72 10.05 0.53
CA LEU A 220 10.14 9.44 1.74
C LEU A 220 11.27 8.90 2.61
N ASP A 221 11.34 9.32 3.86
CA ASP A 221 12.09 8.63 4.90
C ASP A 221 11.19 7.49 5.44
N ALA A 222 11.46 6.26 4.98
CA ALA A 222 10.63 5.13 5.37
C ALA A 222 10.67 4.88 6.89
N SER A 223 11.79 5.16 7.55
CA SER A 223 11.95 4.94 8.99
C SER A 223 10.94 5.73 9.84
N LYS A 224 10.35 6.80 9.28
CA LYS A 224 9.29 7.61 9.88
C LYS A 224 7.90 7.29 9.35
N CYS A 225 7.79 6.58 8.21
CA CYS A 225 6.50 6.31 7.59
C CYS A 225 5.67 5.33 8.43
N ILE A 226 4.41 5.67 8.72
CA ILE A 226 3.50 4.80 9.49
C ILE A 226 3.37 3.42 8.84
N SER A 227 3.35 3.34 7.50
CA SER A 227 3.32 2.05 6.80
C SER A 227 4.55 1.20 7.13
N TYR A 228 5.75 1.79 7.13
CA TYR A 228 6.95 1.08 7.53
C TYR A 228 6.90 0.68 9.01
N LEU A 229 6.56 1.61 9.90
CA LEU A 229 6.51 1.39 11.34
C LEU A 229 5.55 0.26 11.73
N THR A 230 4.43 0.16 11.00
CA THR A 230 3.38 -0.82 11.31
C THR A 230 3.49 -2.12 10.52
N ILE A 231 4.35 -2.22 9.50
CA ILE A 231 4.46 -3.41 8.63
C ILE A 231 5.86 -4.02 8.67
N GLU A 232 6.91 -3.21 8.43
CA GLU A 232 8.27 -3.69 8.18
C GLU A 232 9.12 -3.71 9.46
N LEU A 233 8.98 -2.71 10.32
CA LEU A 233 9.74 -2.59 11.57
C LEU A 233 9.48 -3.79 12.49
N ARG A 234 10.55 -4.47 12.91
CA ARG A 234 10.45 -5.63 13.82
C ARG A 234 10.63 -5.26 15.28
N GLY A 235 11.40 -4.22 15.55
CA GLY A 235 11.64 -3.67 16.89
C GLY A 235 10.46 -2.83 17.43
N PRO A 236 10.66 -2.15 18.58
CA PRO A 236 9.70 -1.21 19.12
C PRO A 236 9.54 0.00 18.21
N ILE A 237 8.33 0.54 18.11
CA ILE A 237 8.11 1.84 17.45
C ILE A 237 8.75 2.93 18.33
N PRO A 238 9.61 3.83 17.78
CA PRO A 238 10.19 4.93 18.53
C PRO A 238 9.12 5.74 19.27
N VAL A 239 9.36 6.07 20.53
CA VAL A 239 8.35 6.70 21.40
C VAL A 239 7.85 8.02 20.81
N GLU A 240 8.75 8.81 20.22
CA GLU A 240 8.47 10.09 19.59
C GLU A 240 7.57 9.99 18.33
N LEU A 241 7.47 8.81 17.71
CA LEU A 241 6.63 8.57 16.55
C LEU A 241 5.26 7.94 16.88
N ARG A 242 5.10 7.40 18.10
CA ARG A 242 3.88 6.64 18.47
C ARG A 242 2.61 7.47 18.40
N GLU A 243 2.67 8.73 18.83
CA GLU A 243 1.51 9.62 18.77
C GLU A 243 1.09 9.87 17.31
N GLY A 244 2.06 10.06 16.41
CA GLY A 244 1.82 10.21 14.98
C GLY A 244 1.25 8.96 14.29
N VAL A 245 1.44 7.75 14.86
CA VAL A 245 0.78 6.53 14.36
C VAL A 245 -0.74 6.64 14.47
N GLY A 246 -1.25 7.43 15.42
CA GLY A 246 -2.69 7.61 15.62
C GLY A 246 -3.38 6.26 15.90
N ASN A 247 -4.40 5.93 15.12
CA ASN A 247 -5.12 4.67 15.24
C ASN A 247 -4.83 3.65 14.11
N TRP A 248 -3.70 3.80 13.39
CA TRP A 248 -3.29 2.85 12.36
C TRP A 248 -2.67 1.59 12.96
N VAL A 249 -3.34 0.45 12.83
CA VAL A 249 -2.78 -0.87 13.24
C VAL A 249 -1.96 -1.51 12.12
N TYR A 250 -2.23 -1.14 10.85
CA TYR A 250 -1.54 -1.72 9.70
C TYR A 250 -1.56 -0.80 8.48
N GLY A 251 -0.40 -0.37 8.01
CA GLY A 251 -0.29 0.55 6.90
C GLY A 251 -0.80 1.95 7.23
N CYS A 252 -0.94 2.80 6.21
CA CYS A 252 -1.44 4.16 6.33
C CYS A 252 -1.80 4.71 4.95
N ASP A 253 -2.95 5.37 4.83
CA ASP A 253 -3.39 5.99 3.56
C ASP A 253 -3.44 7.53 3.63
N VAL A 254 -3.02 8.16 4.72
CA VAL A 254 -3.17 9.62 4.94
C VAL A 254 -2.73 10.45 3.73
N CYS A 255 -1.54 10.16 3.18
CA CYS A 255 -1.02 10.91 2.04
C CYS A 255 -1.78 10.65 0.72
N GLN A 256 -2.51 9.52 0.62
CA GLN A 256 -3.39 9.21 -0.50
C GLN A 256 -4.77 9.82 -0.29
N ASP A 257 -5.33 9.76 0.92
CA ASP A 257 -6.66 10.27 1.25
C ASP A 257 -6.77 11.79 1.02
N VAL A 258 -5.72 12.54 1.36
CA VAL A 258 -5.70 14.01 1.17
C VAL A 258 -5.36 14.42 -0.26
N CYS A 259 -4.92 13.48 -1.10
CA CYS A 259 -4.51 13.81 -2.47
C CYS A 259 -5.72 14.22 -3.32
N PRO A 260 -5.72 15.42 -3.93
CA PRO A 260 -6.82 15.88 -4.78
C PRO A 260 -7.14 14.89 -5.93
N TRP A 261 -6.13 14.25 -6.49
CA TRP A 261 -6.30 13.30 -7.58
C TRP A 261 -7.08 12.04 -7.18
N ASN A 262 -7.05 11.65 -5.92
CA ASN A 262 -7.88 10.57 -5.39
C ASN A 262 -9.33 11.00 -5.10
N LYS A 263 -9.56 12.28 -4.85
CA LYS A 263 -10.92 12.82 -4.68
C LYS A 263 -11.70 12.84 -6.01
N PHE A 264 -11.01 12.97 -7.12
CA PHE A 264 -11.59 12.97 -8.48
C PHE A 264 -11.68 11.55 -9.08
N ALA A 265 -10.86 10.63 -8.64
CA ALA A 265 -10.92 9.23 -9.01
C ALA A 265 -12.17 8.60 -8.37
N GLY A 266 -13.12 8.18 -9.16
CA GLY A 266 -14.35 7.56 -8.66
C GLY A 266 -15.65 8.33 -8.96
N GLY A 267 -15.61 9.24 -9.94
CA GLY A 267 -16.84 9.74 -10.55
C GLY A 267 -17.56 10.86 -9.82
N ARG A 268 -16.93 11.55 -8.86
CA ARG A 268 -17.57 12.67 -8.17
C ARG A 268 -17.38 14.04 -8.83
N MET A 269 -16.45 14.16 -9.80
CA MET A 269 -16.43 15.29 -10.75
C MET A 269 -15.91 14.80 -12.09
N GLY A 270 -16.83 14.44 -12.98
CA GLY A 270 -16.53 14.17 -14.38
C GLY A 270 -15.84 15.40 -14.99
N HIS A 271 -14.66 15.24 -15.52
CA HIS A 271 -14.17 16.16 -16.52
C HIS A 271 -15.12 16.04 -17.71
N ARG A 272 -15.93 17.11 -17.90
CA ARG A 272 -16.75 17.44 -19.08
C ARG A 272 -17.17 16.24 -19.96
N GLY A 273 -18.30 15.62 -19.63
CA GLY A 273 -19.13 14.95 -20.62
C GLY A 273 -18.85 13.49 -20.93
N GLU A 274 -17.81 12.85 -20.37
CA GLU A 274 -17.70 11.38 -20.42
C GLU A 274 -18.24 10.80 -19.10
N PRO A 275 -19.09 9.74 -19.14
CA PRO A 275 -19.44 9.04 -17.93
C PRO A 275 -18.14 8.58 -17.28
N ALA A 276 -17.93 8.95 -16.01
CA ALA A 276 -16.93 8.35 -15.17
C ALA A 276 -16.96 6.85 -15.44
N GLY A 277 -15.83 6.29 -15.90
CA GLY A 277 -15.78 4.95 -16.47
C GLY A 277 -16.68 3.99 -15.72
N GLY A 278 -17.34 3.10 -16.43
CA GLY A 278 -18.39 2.23 -15.94
C GLY A 278 -18.09 1.60 -14.58
N PRO A 279 -19.01 0.95 -13.92
CA PRO A 279 -18.94 0.59 -12.52
C PRO A 279 -17.53 0.10 -12.23
N HIS A 280 -16.83 0.75 -11.27
CA HIS A 280 -15.54 0.29 -10.80
C HIS A 280 -15.77 -1.11 -10.23
N SER A 281 -15.79 -2.10 -11.10
CA SER A 281 -15.56 -3.47 -10.71
C SER A 281 -14.10 -3.49 -10.29
N THR A 282 -13.85 -3.12 -9.02
CA THR A 282 -12.57 -3.39 -8.42
C THR A 282 -12.40 -4.89 -8.49
N ALA A 283 -11.58 -5.34 -9.43
CA ALA A 283 -11.34 -6.77 -9.62
C ALA A 283 -10.67 -7.38 -8.37
N PHE A 284 -10.14 -6.54 -7.51
CA PHE A 284 -9.56 -6.95 -6.23
C PHE A 284 -10.67 -7.02 -5.16
N PRO A 285 -10.83 -8.19 -4.49
CA PRO A 285 -11.83 -8.37 -3.45
C PRO A 285 -11.59 -7.44 -2.27
N HIS A 286 -12.66 -6.89 -1.74
CA HIS A 286 -12.66 -6.03 -0.56
C HIS A 286 -13.42 -6.72 0.57
N ASP A 287 -12.84 -6.67 1.77
CA ASP A 287 -13.44 -7.20 3.00
C ASP A 287 -13.59 -6.06 4.01
N PRO A 288 -14.81 -5.54 4.22
CA PRO A 288 -15.06 -4.45 5.16
C PRO A 288 -14.65 -4.76 6.61
N GLU A 289 -14.67 -6.03 7.02
CA GLU A 289 -14.28 -6.45 8.37
C GLU A 289 -12.77 -6.26 8.63
N LEU A 290 -11.98 -6.14 7.57
CA LEU A 290 -10.55 -5.86 7.66
C LEU A 290 -10.21 -4.37 7.64
N GLU A 291 -11.16 -3.47 7.34
CA GLU A 291 -10.89 -2.01 7.35
C GLU A 291 -10.61 -1.46 8.75
N LEU A 292 -11.38 -1.97 9.72
CA LEU A 292 -11.31 -1.56 11.12
C LEU A 292 -11.21 -2.82 11.99
N LEU A 293 -10.18 -2.89 12.80
CA LEU A 293 -9.96 -3.99 13.73
C LEU A 293 -10.07 -3.49 15.17
N ASP A 294 -10.64 -4.29 16.08
CA ASP A 294 -10.63 -3.98 17.50
C ASP A 294 -9.24 -4.25 18.10
N PRO A 295 -8.50 -3.23 18.56
CA PRO A 295 -7.18 -3.42 19.11
C PRO A 295 -7.17 -4.22 20.41
N VAL A 296 -8.28 -4.24 21.17
CA VAL A 296 -8.43 -5.05 22.40
C VAL A 296 -8.49 -6.52 22.02
N GLU A 297 -9.31 -6.88 21.01
CA GLU A 297 -9.35 -8.23 20.47
C GLU A 297 -7.99 -8.68 19.93
N LEU A 298 -7.30 -7.79 19.20
CA LEU A 298 -5.98 -8.10 18.64
C LEU A 298 -4.97 -8.48 19.72
N LEU A 299 -4.97 -7.79 20.87
CA LEU A 299 -4.09 -8.11 22.00
C LEU A 299 -4.40 -9.48 22.62
N GLY A 300 -5.60 -9.99 22.44
CA GLY A 300 -6.02 -11.32 22.90
C GLY A 300 -5.56 -12.50 22.05
N LEU A 301 -5.03 -12.26 20.84
CA LEU A 301 -4.69 -13.32 19.89
C LEU A 301 -3.42 -14.08 20.32
N ASP A 302 -3.54 -15.40 20.43
CA ASP A 302 -2.39 -16.29 20.45
C ASP A 302 -1.86 -16.56 19.02
N ALA A 303 -0.84 -17.40 18.90
CA ALA A 303 -0.19 -17.67 17.60
C ALA A 303 -1.13 -18.41 16.61
N ASP A 304 -1.97 -19.30 17.12
CA ASP A 304 -2.87 -20.09 16.28
C ASP A 304 -4.06 -19.25 15.81
N ALA A 305 -4.69 -18.49 16.70
CA ALA A 305 -5.76 -17.56 16.37
C ALA A 305 -5.30 -16.47 15.38
N PHE A 306 -4.09 -15.92 15.57
CA PHE A 306 -3.49 -14.99 14.61
C PHE A 306 -3.32 -15.64 13.24
N ARG A 307 -2.76 -16.84 13.19
CA ARG A 307 -2.55 -17.59 11.94
C ARG A 307 -3.88 -17.89 11.25
N GLU A 308 -4.87 -18.36 11.98
CA GLU A 308 -6.17 -18.69 11.41
C GLU A 308 -6.84 -17.47 10.79
N ARG A 309 -6.85 -16.34 11.52
CA ARG A 309 -7.51 -15.11 11.10
C ARG A 309 -6.81 -14.43 9.93
N PHE A 310 -5.47 -14.39 9.89
CA PHE A 310 -4.73 -13.52 8.97
C PHE A 310 -3.89 -14.22 7.90
N LYS A 311 -3.70 -15.55 7.92
CA LYS A 311 -2.80 -16.27 6.98
C LYS A 311 -3.06 -16.07 5.49
N LYS A 312 -4.25 -15.60 5.13
CA LYS A 312 -4.64 -15.33 3.73
C LYS A 312 -4.67 -13.84 3.38
N THR A 313 -4.27 -12.99 4.30
CA THR A 313 -4.27 -11.52 4.15
C THR A 313 -2.86 -10.95 4.21
N SER A 314 -2.68 -9.71 3.74
CA SER A 314 -1.41 -8.99 3.86
C SER A 314 -0.97 -8.77 5.31
N LEU A 315 -1.91 -8.74 6.27
CA LEU A 315 -1.64 -8.54 7.69
C LEU A 315 -0.75 -9.64 8.29
N PHE A 316 -0.77 -10.84 7.69
CA PHE A 316 0.08 -11.94 8.13
C PHE A 316 1.58 -11.63 8.06
N ARG A 317 1.99 -10.72 7.16
CA ARG A 317 3.41 -10.30 7.01
C ARG A 317 3.96 -9.59 8.24
N ASN A 318 3.09 -8.93 9.01
CA ASN A 318 3.48 -8.23 10.23
C ASN A 318 3.89 -9.19 11.37
N ARG A 319 3.55 -10.47 11.25
CA ARG A 319 3.63 -11.47 12.31
C ARG A 319 2.77 -11.05 13.52
N ARG A 320 2.50 -12.00 14.41
CA ARG A 320 1.70 -11.75 15.63
C ARG A 320 2.29 -10.60 16.45
N ALA A 321 3.57 -10.68 16.78
CA ALA A 321 4.23 -9.68 17.63
C ALA A 321 4.08 -8.25 17.11
N GLY A 322 4.29 -8.02 15.81
CA GLY A 322 4.15 -6.71 15.20
C GLY A 322 2.72 -6.18 15.23
N LEU A 323 1.71 -7.03 14.98
CA LEU A 323 0.31 -6.62 15.00
C LEU A 323 -0.15 -6.27 16.42
N LEU A 324 0.21 -7.08 17.42
CA LEU A 324 -0.11 -6.83 18.83
C LEU A 324 0.60 -5.57 19.36
N ARG A 325 1.89 -5.38 19.00
CA ARG A 325 2.61 -4.14 19.31
C ARG A 325 1.86 -2.92 18.77
N ASN A 326 1.42 -2.96 17.50
CA ASN A 326 0.68 -1.88 16.89
C ASN A 326 -0.67 -1.64 17.59
N ALA A 327 -1.38 -2.72 17.94
CA ALA A 327 -2.63 -2.62 18.70
C ALA A 327 -2.43 -1.93 20.06
N ALA A 328 -1.36 -2.28 20.79
CA ALA A 328 -1.02 -1.62 22.04
C ALA A 328 -0.72 -0.12 21.83
N VAL A 329 0.04 0.25 20.78
CA VAL A 329 0.32 1.67 20.46
C VAL A 329 -0.97 2.42 20.15
N VAL A 330 -1.87 1.84 19.35
CA VAL A 330 -3.19 2.42 19.06
C VAL A 330 -3.98 2.65 20.34
N LEU A 331 -4.05 1.67 21.25
CA LEU A 331 -4.73 1.85 22.54
C LEU A 331 -4.07 2.94 23.40
N GLY A 332 -2.75 3.05 23.36
CA GLY A 332 -2.02 4.14 23.96
C GLY A 332 -2.42 5.51 23.42
N ASN A 333 -2.74 5.61 22.13
CA ASN A 333 -3.15 6.86 21.48
C ASN A 333 -4.63 7.19 21.69
N VAL A 334 -5.54 6.24 21.49
CA VAL A 334 -6.99 6.50 21.42
C VAL A 334 -7.84 5.69 22.41
N GLY A 335 -7.23 4.74 23.16
CA GLY A 335 -7.93 3.90 24.13
C GLY A 335 -8.31 4.67 25.41
N ASP A 336 -9.29 4.14 26.13
CA ASP A 336 -9.74 4.60 27.44
C ASP A 336 -9.50 3.53 28.53
N ALA A 337 -10.04 3.74 29.73
CA ALA A 337 -9.87 2.81 30.85
C ALA A 337 -10.32 1.36 30.55
N ARG A 338 -11.24 1.15 29.61
CA ARG A 338 -11.72 -0.19 29.21
C ARG A 338 -10.61 -1.02 28.54
N ALA A 339 -9.58 -0.38 28.00
CA ALA A 339 -8.43 -1.05 27.41
C ALA A 339 -7.43 -1.60 28.45
N LEU A 340 -7.44 -1.08 29.69
CA LEU A 340 -6.45 -1.42 30.72
C LEU A 340 -6.34 -2.94 30.99
N PRO A 341 -7.44 -3.71 31.15
CA PRO A 341 -7.31 -5.14 31.42
C PRO A 341 -6.57 -5.91 30.29
N ALA A 342 -6.82 -5.58 29.03
CA ALA A 342 -6.14 -6.20 27.90
C ALA A 342 -4.65 -5.80 27.82
N LEU A 343 -4.35 -4.52 28.07
CA LEU A 343 -2.98 -4.01 28.12
C LEU A 343 -2.20 -4.61 29.30
N GLU A 344 -2.81 -4.74 30.48
CA GLU A 344 -2.19 -5.37 31.66
C GLU A 344 -1.89 -6.85 31.40
N LYS A 345 -2.79 -7.59 30.74
CA LYS A 345 -2.53 -8.94 30.29
C LYS A 345 -1.34 -9.00 29.31
N ALA A 346 -1.24 -8.03 28.40
CA ALA A 346 -0.17 -7.97 27.40
C ALA A 346 1.23 -7.70 28.00
N LEU A 347 1.33 -7.25 29.28
CA LEU A 347 2.61 -7.16 30.00
C LEU A 347 3.28 -8.52 30.24
N THR A 348 2.56 -9.62 30.08
CA THR A 348 3.08 -10.99 30.20
C THR A 348 3.24 -11.70 28.86
N ASP A 349 3.09 -10.97 27.74
CA ASP A 349 3.26 -11.53 26.40
C ASP A 349 4.71 -12.08 26.22
N PRO A 350 4.91 -13.19 25.51
CA PRO A 350 6.26 -13.73 25.27
C PRO A 350 7.17 -12.75 24.50
N GLU A 351 6.61 -11.85 23.69
CA GLU A 351 7.34 -10.94 22.83
C GLU A 351 7.65 -9.60 23.51
N ASP A 352 8.93 -9.23 23.62
CA ASP A 352 9.38 -8.00 24.29
C ASP A 352 8.74 -6.74 23.72
N VAL A 353 8.62 -6.67 22.39
CA VAL A 353 8.02 -5.49 21.72
C VAL A 353 6.55 -5.28 22.07
N VAL A 354 5.82 -6.35 22.40
CA VAL A 354 4.43 -6.26 22.85
C VAL A 354 4.36 -5.77 24.29
N ARG A 355 5.20 -6.34 25.18
CA ARG A 355 5.25 -5.92 26.60
C ARG A 355 5.63 -4.46 26.75
N GLU A 356 6.62 -4.01 25.99
CA GLU A 356 7.09 -2.62 26.01
C GLU A 356 6.02 -1.65 25.52
N ALA A 357 5.35 -1.96 24.39
CA ALA A 357 4.27 -1.14 23.86
C ALA A 357 3.06 -1.10 24.82
N ALA A 358 2.72 -2.22 25.47
CA ALA A 358 1.65 -2.29 26.46
C ALA A 358 1.95 -1.44 27.70
N ALA A 359 3.18 -1.49 28.21
CA ALA A 359 3.59 -0.67 29.36
C ALA A 359 3.48 0.83 29.05
N TRP A 360 3.94 1.26 27.86
CA TRP A 360 3.79 2.63 27.40
C TRP A 360 2.31 3.03 27.28
N ALA A 361 1.47 2.17 26.68
CA ALA A 361 0.06 2.43 26.48
C ALA A 361 -0.70 2.59 27.80
N ILE A 362 -0.43 1.76 28.81
CA ILE A 362 -1.01 1.87 30.16
C ILE A 362 -0.72 3.25 30.75
N GLY A 363 0.53 3.72 30.66
CA GLY A 363 0.90 5.06 31.12
C GLY A 363 0.06 6.16 30.44
N ARG A 364 -0.10 6.08 29.11
CA ARG A 364 -0.89 7.06 28.34
C ARG A 364 -2.38 7.01 28.68
N VAL A 365 -2.96 5.82 28.81
CA VAL A 365 -4.38 5.66 29.17
C VAL A 365 -4.65 6.22 30.57
N ARG A 366 -3.80 5.88 31.57
CA ARG A 366 -3.96 6.38 32.95
C ARG A 366 -3.83 7.89 33.04
N GLN A 367 -2.91 8.51 32.30
CA GLN A 367 -2.78 9.97 32.26
C GLN A 367 -4.08 10.63 31.76
N ARG A 368 -4.69 10.09 30.66
CA ARG A 368 -5.96 10.66 30.14
C ARG A 368 -7.16 10.46 31.04
N THR A 369 -7.17 9.42 31.86
CA THR A 369 -8.31 9.15 32.77
C THR A 369 -8.20 9.87 34.11
N SER A 370 -7.01 10.45 34.40
CA SER A 370 -6.75 11.23 35.63
C SER A 370 -6.88 12.74 35.40
N SER A 371 -7.03 13.18 34.15
CA SER A 371 -7.28 14.57 33.73
C SER A 371 -8.76 14.82 33.48
#